data_38ad72ee8bec39c536427659959d0c50
#
_entry.id   38ad72ee8bec39c536427659959d0c50
#
_cell.length_a   1.000
_cell.length_b   1.000
_cell.length_c   1.000
_cell.angle_alpha   90.00
_cell.angle_beta   90.00
_cell.angle_gamma   90.00
#
_symmetry.space_group_name_H-M   'P 1'
#
loop_
_entity.id
_entity.type
_entity.pdbx_description
1 polymer ?
#
loop_
_entity_poly.entity_id
_entity_poly.type
_entity_poly.pdbx_seq_one_letter_code
_entity_poly.pdbx_strand_id
1 'polypeptide(L)'
;MDIVFSAATVTYAGRAALHPLTLALSEPRIGVVGLNGSGKTTMARLINGLVKPTGGTVTVDGLDTVKDESAARGKTGFIFQNPQHQMILPILAEDIAFGLKNRGLGKAEIAERTEAVLARFGISHLARRRVHELSGGETQLGAIASVLVTGPDLLILDEPTNQLDLKNRALIERTVAGLPEQVLVITHDLALLYGFDRVLVFHEGRLAADDRPAEAIRAYREIAAC
;
A
#
# COMPACT_ATOMS: atom_id res chain seq x y z
N MET A 1 6.61 -12.37 -3.80
CA MET A 1 5.54 -12.24 -4.82
C MET A 1 6.08 -11.45 -6.00
N ASP A 2 5.78 -11.85 -7.22
CA ASP A 2 6.26 -11.20 -8.43
C ASP A 2 5.20 -10.25 -9.00
N ILE A 3 5.58 -9.00 -9.25
CA ILE A 3 4.74 -7.98 -9.87
C ILE A 3 5.39 -7.61 -11.20
N VAL A 4 4.67 -7.76 -12.32
CA VAL A 4 5.22 -7.48 -13.64
C VAL A 4 4.33 -6.50 -14.40
N PHE A 5 4.92 -5.40 -14.82
CA PHE A 5 4.34 -4.43 -15.75
C PHE A 5 4.89 -4.70 -17.16
N SER A 6 4.03 -4.86 -18.14
CA SER A 6 4.40 -5.07 -19.55
C SER A 6 3.83 -3.93 -20.40
N ALA A 7 4.63 -2.89 -20.63
CA ALA A 7 4.25 -1.65 -21.32
C ALA A 7 2.93 -1.06 -20.81
N ALA A 8 2.69 -1.16 -19.49
CA ALA A 8 1.45 -0.70 -18.87
C ALA A 8 1.33 0.82 -18.92
N THR A 9 0.18 1.32 -19.40
CA THR A 9 -0.12 2.76 -19.53
C THR A 9 -1.42 3.10 -18.85
N VAL A 10 -1.55 4.36 -18.39
CA VAL A 10 -2.82 4.92 -17.93
C VAL A 10 -2.99 6.31 -18.48
N THR A 11 -4.14 6.54 -19.12
CA THR A 11 -4.53 7.84 -19.68
C THR A 11 -5.90 8.23 -19.15
N TYR A 12 -6.01 9.45 -18.61
CA TYR A 12 -7.28 10.05 -18.17
C TYR A 12 -7.60 11.27 -19.03
N ALA A 13 -8.76 11.29 -19.67
CA ALA A 13 -9.22 12.39 -20.51
C ALA A 13 -8.15 12.90 -21.50
N GLY A 14 -7.42 11.98 -22.14
CA GLY A 14 -6.37 12.29 -23.12
C GLY A 14 -5.01 12.68 -22.52
N ARG A 15 -4.88 12.76 -21.20
CA ARG A 15 -3.59 13.03 -20.53
C ARG A 15 -3.00 11.75 -19.97
N ALA A 16 -1.73 11.46 -20.29
CA ALA A 16 -1.01 10.34 -19.76
C ALA A 16 -0.71 10.56 -18.26
N ALA A 17 -1.29 9.74 -17.39
CA ALA A 17 -0.97 9.68 -15.98
C ALA A 17 0.19 8.71 -15.71
N LEU A 18 0.34 7.69 -16.57
CA LEU A 18 1.46 6.76 -16.59
C LEU A 18 1.80 6.45 -18.05
N HIS A 19 3.02 6.78 -18.44
CA HIS A 19 3.60 6.40 -19.72
C HIS A 19 3.93 4.90 -19.74
N PRO A 20 4.20 4.28 -20.90
CA PRO A 20 4.50 2.86 -20.95
C PRO A 20 5.57 2.45 -19.97
N LEU A 21 5.16 1.66 -18.97
CA LEU A 21 6.01 1.13 -17.93
C LEU A 21 6.26 -0.35 -18.16
N THR A 22 7.53 -0.75 -18.26
CA THR A 22 7.96 -2.14 -18.23
C THR A 22 8.89 -2.32 -17.04
N LEU A 23 8.45 -3.12 -16.06
CA LEU A 23 9.10 -3.22 -14.75
C LEU A 23 8.74 -4.57 -14.13
N ALA A 24 9.69 -5.20 -13.45
CA ALA A 24 9.46 -6.37 -12.61
C ALA A 24 9.93 -6.07 -11.18
N LEU A 25 9.10 -6.44 -10.19
CA LEU A 25 9.35 -6.22 -8.78
C LEU A 25 9.13 -7.52 -8.02
N SER A 26 10.09 -7.90 -7.18
CA SER A 26 10.03 -9.10 -6.33
C SER A 26 10.62 -8.86 -4.94
N GLU A 27 11.24 -7.72 -4.73
CA GLU A 27 11.92 -7.37 -3.49
C GLU A 27 10.94 -7.28 -2.31
N PRO A 28 11.33 -7.70 -1.09
CA PRO A 28 10.47 -7.63 0.10
C PRO A 28 10.05 -6.21 0.47
N ARG A 29 10.91 -5.22 0.24
CA ARG A 29 10.70 -3.81 0.61
C ARG A 29 10.94 -2.89 -0.57
N ILE A 30 9.89 -2.31 -1.12
CA ILE A 30 9.94 -1.44 -2.30
C ILE A 30 9.45 -0.05 -1.92
N GLY A 31 10.30 0.93 -2.10
CA GLY A 31 9.96 2.35 -1.95
C GLY A 31 9.56 2.98 -3.27
N VAL A 32 8.65 3.95 -3.23
CA VAL A 32 8.26 4.73 -4.40
C VAL A 32 8.23 6.21 -4.03
N VAL A 33 9.03 7.01 -4.72
CA VAL A 33 9.10 8.47 -4.52
C VAL A 33 8.85 9.23 -5.81
N GLY A 34 8.58 10.51 -5.69
CA GLY A 34 8.36 11.42 -6.83
C GLY A 34 7.47 12.59 -6.42
N LEU A 35 7.46 13.64 -7.22
CA LEU A 35 6.63 14.83 -6.99
C LEU A 35 5.12 14.51 -7.07
N ASN A 36 4.28 15.41 -6.56
CA ASN A 36 2.83 15.27 -6.69
C ASN A 36 2.42 15.22 -8.18
N GLY A 37 1.52 14.29 -8.52
CA GLY A 37 1.10 14.08 -9.90
C GLY A 37 2.08 13.28 -10.77
N SER A 38 3.19 12.78 -10.22
CA SER A 38 4.19 12.02 -11.00
C SER A 38 3.78 10.59 -11.39
N GLY A 39 2.60 10.10 -11.00
CA GLY A 39 2.08 8.79 -11.40
C GLY A 39 2.24 7.66 -10.37
N LYS A 40 2.86 7.89 -9.20
CA LYS A 40 3.11 6.89 -8.14
C LYS A 40 1.86 6.13 -7.72
N THR A 41 0.84 6.85 -7.26
CA THR A 41 -0.43 6.26 -6.81
C THR A 41 -1.16 5.55 -7.96
N THR A 42 -1.06 6.06 -9.20
CA THR A 42 -1.62 5.40 -10.38
C THR A 42 -0.93 4.05 -10.63
N MET A 43 0.41 4.01 -10.60
CA MET A 43 1.19 2.78 -10.73
C MET A 43 0.82 1.77 -9.63
N ALA A 44 0.76 2.20 -8.38
CA ALA A 44 0.41 1.32 -7.25
C ALA A 44 -1.03 0.77 -7.36
N ARG A 45 -1.97 1.59 -7.82
CA ARG A 45 -3.37 1.16 -8.05
C ARG A 45 -3.55 0.17 -9.19
N LEU A 46 -2.64 0.13 -10.15
CA LEU A 46 -2.61 -0.90 -11.19
C LEU A 46 -2.31 -2.29 -10.60
N ILE A 47 -1.43 -2.37 -9.59
CA ILE A 47 -1.06 -3.64 -8.93
C ILE A 47 -2.27 -4.27 -8.24
N ASN A 48 -3.07 -3.45 -7.57
CA ASN A 48 -4.26 -3.91 -6.83
C ASN A 48 -5.52 -4.02 -7.72
N GLY A 49 -5.45 -3.63 -9.01
CA GLY A 49 -6.61 -3.61 -9.91
C GLY A 49 -7.63 -2.51 -9.61
N LEU A 50 -7.31 -1.53 -8.75
CA LEU A 50 -8.15 -0.34 -8.49
C LEU A 50 -8.20 0.60 -9.70
N VAL A 51 -7.15 0.56 -10.53
CA VAL A 51 -7.09 1.22 -11.84
C VAL A 51 -6.77 0.16 -12.88
N LYS A 52 -7.47 0.20 -14.01
CA LYS A 52 -7.18 -0.69 -15.15
C LYS A 52 -6.22 0.02 -16.10
N PRO A 53 -5.21 -0.67 -16.64
CA PRO A 53 -4.34 -0.09 -17.64
C PRO A 53 -5.13 0.25 -18.91
N THR A 54 -4.82 1.37 -19.55
CA THR A 54 -5.38 1.75 -20.87
C THR A 54 -4.61 1.12 -22.02
N GLY A 55 -3.44 0.56 -21.75
CA GLY A 55 -2.62 -0.23 -22.66
C GLY A 55 -1.61 -1.06 -21.88
N GLY A 56 -1.11 -2.12 -22.48
CA GLY A 56 -0.24 -3.07 -21.79
C GLY A 56 -0.97 -3.91 -20.74
N THR A 57 -0.22 -4.58 -19.86
CA THR A 57 -0.77 -5.46 -18.80
C THR A 57 0.02 -5.32 -17.52
N VAL A 58 -0.64 -5.67 -16.39
CA VAL A 58 0.00 -5.83 -15.09
C VAL A 58 -0.39 -7.20 -14.53
N THR A 59 0.58 -7.94 -14.03
CA THR A 59 0.35 -9.23 -13.39
C THR A 59 0.93 -9.28 -11.99
N VAL A 60 0.29 -10.06 -11.12
CA VAL A 60 0.70 -10.32 -9.74
C VAL A 60 0.75 -11.83 -9.56
N ASP A 61 1.94 -12.40 -9.34
CA ASP A 61 2.20 -13.85 -9.37
C ASP A 61 1.58 -14.54 -10.59
N GLY A 62 1.72 -13.91 -11.77
CA GLY A 62 1.18 -14.40 -13.03
C GLY A 62 -0.32 -14.16 -13.24
N LEU A 63 -1.06 -13.67 -12.24
CA LEU A 63 -2.48 -13.29 -12.35
C LEU A 63 -2.60 -11.90 -12.98
N ASP A 64 -3.33 -11.78 -14.09
CA ASP A 64 -3.60 -10.49 -14.75
C ASP A 64 -4.59 -9.67 -13.89
N THR A 65 -4.22 -8.44 -13.54
CA THR A 65 -5.01 -7.59 -12.64
C THR A 65 -6.37 -7.17 -13.20
N VAL A 66 -6.63 -7.43 -14.49
CA VAL A 66 -7.92 -7.16 -15.17
C VAL A 66 -8.70 -8.44 -15.40
N LYS A 67 -8.06 -9.51 -15.94
CA LYS A 67 -8.72 -10.77 -16.28
C LYS A 67 -8.99 -11.61 -15.03
N ASP A 68 -8.03 -11.65 -14.10
CA ASP A 68 -8.08 -12.42 -12.86
C ASP A 68 -8.31 -11.50 -11.65
N GLU A 69 -9.08 -10.40 -11.83
CA GLU A 69 -9.22 -9.29 -10.90
C GLU A 69 -9.43 -9.73 -9.44
N SER A 70 -10.37 -10.65 -9.20
CA SER A 70 -10.70 -11.11 -7.85
C SER A 70 -9.54 -11.87 -7.19
N ALA A 71 -8.85 -12.72 -7.94
CA ALA A 71 -7.72 -13.51 -7.44
C ALA A 71 -6.49 -12.61 -7.18
N ALA A 72 -6.15 -11.72 -8.12
CA ALA A 72 -5.06 -10.76 -7.98
C ALA A 72 -5.29 -9.79 -6.80
N ARG A 73 -6.53 -9.28 -6.65
CA ARG A 73 -6.93 -8.43 -5.53
C ARG A 73 -6.87 -9.17 -4.20
N GLY A 74 -7.17 -10.47 -4.18
CA GLY A 74 -7.07 -11.30 -2.99
C GLY A 74 -5.66 -11.42 -2.43
N LYS A 75 -4.63 -11.26 -3.28
CA LYS A 75 -3.21 -11.30 -2.92
C LYS A 75 -2.65 -9.94 -2.47
N THR A 76 -3.37 -8.85 -2.72
CA THR A 76 -2.86 -7.50 -2.51
C THR A 76 -3.74 -6.72 -1.54
N GLY A 77 -3.12 -6.07 -0.56
CA GLY A 77 -3.77 -5.10 0.32
C GLY A 77 -3.36 -3.68 -0.05
N PHE A 78 -4.29 -2.73 0.05
CA PHE A 78 -4.01 -1.30 -0.22
C PHE A 78 -4.47 -0.43 0.94
N ILE A 79 -3.57 0.40 1.46
CA ILE A 79 -3.83 1.42 2.48
C ILE A 79 -3.77 2.78 1.80
N PHE A 80 -4.89 3.51 1.84
CA PHE A 80 -4.99 4.83 1.25
C PHE A 80 -4.34 5.90 2.14
N GLN A 81 -3.96 7.02 1.54
CA GLN A 81 -3.35 8.17 2.20
C GLN A 81 -4.17 8.70 3.38
N ASN A 82 -5.50 8.60 3.32
CA ASN A 82 -6.38 8.92 4.43
C ASN A 82 -7.05 7.63 4.94
N PRO A 83 -6.54 7.02 6.01
CA PRO A 83 -7.05 5.74 6.51
C PRO A 83 -8.47 5.83 7.07
N GLN A 84 -8.93 7.01 7.53
CA GLN A 84 -10.31 7.21 8.01
C GLN A 84 -11.34 6.99 6.89
N HIS A 85 -11.00 7.37 5.64
CA HIS A 85 -11.88 7.15 4.50
C HIS A 85 -11.94 5.70 4.04
N GLN A 86 -11.05 4.85 4.53
CA GLN A 86 -11.02 3.43 4.21
C GLN A 86 -11.90 2.61 5.16
N MET A 87 -12.06 3.07 6.39
CA MET A 87 -12.88 2.40 7.39
C MET A 87 -14.36 2.65 7.11
N ILE A 88 -15.13 1.57 7.00
CA ILE A 88 -16.54 1.56 6.58
C ILE A 88 -17.46 1.52 7.79
N LEU A 89 -17.08 0.75 8.82
CA LEU A 89 -17.91 0.54 10.01
C LEU A 89 -17.43 1.40 11.18
N PRO A 90 -18.37 1.82 12.06
CA PRO A 90 -18.04 2.76 13.12
C PRO A 90 -17.19 2.19 14.26
N ILE A 91 -17.18 0.86 14.45
CA ILE A 91 -16.43 0.16 15.50
C ILE A 91 -15.25 -0.57 14.89
N LEU A 92 -14.05 -0.37 15.46
CA LEU A 92 -12.81 -0.92 14.91
C LEU A 92 -12.84 -2.44 14.69
N ALA A 93 -13.25 -3.23 15.66
CA ALA A 93 -13.30 -4.68 15.52
C ALA A 93 -14.34 -5.14 14.49
N GLU A 94 -15.45 -4.41 14.33
CA GLU A 94 -16.47 -4.71 13.33
C GLU A 94 -15.96 -4.41 11.92
N ASP A 95 -15.20 -3.33 11.75
CA ASP A 95 -14.58 -2.94 10.50
C ASP A 95 -13.53 -3.97 10.04
N ILE A 96 -12.65 -4.38 10.97
CA ILE A 96 -11.68 -5.45 10.72
C ILE A 96 -12.41 -6.75 10.32
N ALA A 97 -13.44 -7.14 11.06
CA ALA A 97 -14.23 -8.35 10.78
C ALA A 97 -14.97 -8.27 9.43
N PHE A 98 -15.27 -7.07 8.94
CA PHE A 98 -16.03 -6.87 7.70
C PHE A 98 -15.31 -7.45 6.47
N GLY A 99 -13.99 -7.27 6.38
CA GLY A 99 -13.17 -7.85 5.31
C GLY A 99 -13.23 -9.39 5.27
N LEU A 100 -13.33 -10.03 6.43
CA LEU A 100 -13.42 -11.49 6.56
C LEU A 100 -14.83 -12.03 6.22
N LYS A 101 -15.89 -11.30 6.60
CA LYS A 101 -17.28 -11.67 6.25
C LYS A 101 -17.45 -11.82 4.76
N ASN A 102 -16.85 -10.95 3.97
CA ASN A 102 -16.94 -10.98 2.51
C ASN A 102 -16.18 -12.17 1.87
N ARG A 103 -15.37 -12.89 2.66
CA ARG A 103 -14.67 -14.12 2.23
C ARG A 103 -15.41 -15.41 2.61
N GLY A 104 -16.61 -15.31 3.19
CA GLY A 104 -17.46 -16.46 3.52
C GLY A 104 -16.97 -17.28 4.74
N LEU A 105 -16.13 -16.69 5.59
CA LEU A 105 -15.62 -17.36 6.79
C LEU A 105 -16.72 -17.49 7.86
N GLY A 106 -16.59 -18.53 8.71
CA GLY A 106 -17.49 -18.76 9.85
C GLY A 106 -17.31 -17.73 10.97
N LYS A 107 -18.35 -17.49 11.77
CA LYS A 107 -18.32 -16.48 12.84
C LYS A 107 -17.19 -16.70 13.86
N ALA A 108 -16.91 -17.96 14.23
CA ALA A 108 -15.84 -18.28 15.18
C ALA A 108 -14.46 -17.92 14.62
N GLU A 109 -14.20 -18.28 13.36
CA GLU A 109 -12.93 -17.99 12.68
C GLU A 109 -12.74 -16.46 12.46
N ILE A 110 -13.83 -15.74 12.15
CA ILE A 110 -13.79 -14.27 12.04
C ILE A 110 -13.39 -13.65 13.38
N ALA A 111 -13.99 -14.10 14.47
CA ALA A 111 -13.68 -13.59 15.81
C ALA A 111 -12.21 -13.86 16.18
N GLU A 112 -11.73 -15.09 15.99
CA GLU A 112 -10.35 -15.49 16.25
C GLU A 112 -9.34 -14.66 15.46
N ARG A 113 -9.53 -14.55 14.13
CA ARG A 113 -8.63 -13.77 13.26
C ARG A 113 -8.64 -12.28 13.60
N THR A 114 -9.82 -11.74 13.95
CA THR A 114 -9.94 -10.33 14.36
C THR A 114 -9.17 -10.08 15.66
N GLU A 115 -9.32 -10.96 16.65
CA GLU A 115 -8.60 -10.86 17.93
C GLU A 115 -7.08 -11.00 17.73
N ALA A 116 -6.66 -11.97 16.90
CA ALA A 116 -5.27 -12.20 16.60
C ALA A 116 -4.59 -11.01 15.93
N VAL A 117 -5.24 -10.36 14.94
CA VAL A 117 -4.67 -9.19 14.26
C VAL A 117 -4.62 -7.97 15.18
N LEU A 118 -5.63 -7.75 16.02
CA LEU A 118 -5.63 -6.69 17.02
C LEU A 118 -4.49 -6.87 18.03
N ALA A 119 -4.25 -8.10 18.48
CA ALA A 119 -3.15 -8.44 19.37
C ALA A 119 -1.79 -8.25 18.69
N ARG A 120 -1.65 -8.68 17.44
CA ARG A 120 -0.43 -8.50 16.61
C ARG A 120 0.03 -7.03 16.58
N PHE A 121 -0.91 -6.10 16.49
CA PHE A 121 -0.61 -4.66 16.45
C PHE A 121 -0.70 -3.96 17.80
N GLY A 122 -0.97 -4.68 18.90
CA GLY A 122 -1.06 -4.11 20.26
C GLY A 122 -2.27 -3.20 20.46
N ILE A 123 -3.30 -3.32 19.63
CA ILE A 123 -4.50 -2.46 19.65
C ILE A 123 -5.77 -3.18 20.12
N SER A 124 -5.66 -4.32 20.82
CA SER A 124 -6.81 -5.07 21.36
C SER A 124 -7.68 -4.21 22.27
N HIS A 125 -7.09 -3.27 23.00
CA HIS A 125 -7.79 -2.34 23.89
C HIS A 125 -8.69 -1.34 23.12
N LEU A 126 -8.49 -1.19 21.80
CA LEU A 126 -9.26 -0.32 20.92
C LEU A 126 -10.41 -1.05 20.21
N ALA A 127 -10.55 -2.36 20.38
CA ALA A 127 -11.49 -3.20 19.62
C ALA A 127 -12.92 -2.65 19.60
N ARG A 128 -13.39 -2.11 20.72
CA ARG A 128 -14.74 -1.54 20.90
C ARG A 128 -14.82 -0.03 20.73
N ARG A 129 -13.69 0.63 20.40
CA ARG A 129 -13.66 2.08 20.17
C ARG A 129 -14.28 2.43 18.84
N ARG A 130 -14.87 3.60 18.77
CA ARG A 130 -15.35 4.17 17.51
C ARG A 130 -14.15 4.69 16.71
N VAL A 131 -14.16 4.48 15.40
CA VAL A 131 -13.06 4.88 14.50
C VAL A 131 -12.73 6.37 14.62
N HIS A 132 -13.74 7.24 14.76
CA HIS A 132 -13.53 8.69 14.90
C HIS A 132 -12.98 9.14 16.26
N GLU A 133 -12.90 8.23 17.24
CA GLU A 133 -12.28 8.49 18.56
C GLU A 133 -10.80 8.10 18.61
N LEU A 134 -10.29 7.47 17.53
CA LEU A 134 -8.91 7.01 17.45
C LEU A 134 -7.98 8.19 17.10
N SER A 135 -6.80 8.19 17.70
CA SER A 135 -5.70 9.06 17.27
C SER A 135 -5.23 8.69 15.85
N GLY A 136 -4.49 9.59 15.18
CA GLY A 136 -3.99 9.33 13.83
C GLY A 136 -3.18 8.03 13.72
N GLY A 137 -2.29 7.76 14.69
CA GLY A 137 -1.50 6.52 14.72
C GLY A 137 -2.35 5.27 14.97
N GLU A 138 -3.34 5.34 15.89
CA GLU A 138 -4.26 4.24 16.14
C GLU A 138 -5.14 3.95 14.92
N THR A 139 -5.61 4.99 14.23
CA THR A 139 -6.37 4.86 12.97
C THR A 139 -5.52 4.19 11.89
N GLN A 140 -4.26 4.59 11.75
CA GLN A 140 -3.35 3.99 10.79
C GLN A 140 -3.09 2.50 11.08
N LEU A 141 -2.83 2.15 12.36
CA LEU A 141 -2.69 0.74 12.77
C LEU A 141 -3.99 -0.05 12.54
N GLY A 142 -5.15 0.55 12.84
CA GLY A 142 -6.45 -0.05 12.57
C GLY A 142 -6.65 -0.34 11.08
N ALA A 143 -6.32 0.61 10.20
CA ALA A 143 -6.41 0.42 8.76
C ALA A 143 -5.45 -0.68 8.25
N ILE A 144 -4.22 -0.73 8.78
CA ILE A 144 -3.28 -1.81 8.47
C ILE A 144 -3.86 -3.17 8.92
N ALA A 145 -4.40 -3.24 10.14
CA ALA A 145 -5.01 -4.45 10.67
C ALA A 145 -6.22 -4.91 9.84
N SER A 146 -7.10 -3.98 9.41
CA SER A 146 -8.30 -4.30 8.63
C SER A 146 -7.98 -4.87 7.23
N VAL A 147 -6.83 -4.52 6.69
CA VAL A 147 -6.34 -5.09 5.43
C VAL A 147 -5.60 -6.41 5.67
N LEU A 148 -4.65 -6.44 6.61
CA LEU A 148 -3.80 -7.62 6.84
C LEU A 148 -4.57 -8.81 7.42
N VAL A 149 -5.70 -8.61 8.10
CA VAL A 149 -6.57 -9.71 8.58
C VAL A 149 -7.04 -10.61 7.44
N THR A 150 -7.12 -10.08 6.23
CA THR A 150 -7.51 -10.85 5.04
C THR A 150 -6.38 -11.72 4.46
N GLY A 151 -5.16 -11.60 4.97
CA GLY A 151 -4.00 -12.39 4.56
C GLY A 151 -3.48 -12.08 3.15
N PRO A 152 -3.24 -10.83 2.79
CA PRO A 152 -2.59 -10.51 1.51
C PRO A 152 -1.09 -10.87 1.57
N ASP A 153 -0.52 -11.19 0.42
CA ASP A 153 0.92 -11.44 0.26
C ASP A 153 1.71 -10.12 0.12
N LEU A 154 1.07 -9.08 -0.45
CA LEU A 154 1.61 -7.73 -0.63
C LEU A 154 0.74 -6.69 0.09
N LEU A 155 1.39 -5.80 0.84
CA LEU A 155 0.77 -4.60 1.36
C LEU A 155 1.30 -3.36 0.64
N ILE A 156 0.41 -2.58 0.05
CA ILE A 156 0.70 -1.29 -0.58
C ILE A 156 0.24 -0.20 0.38
N LEU A 157 1.14 0.73 0.72
CA LEU A 157 0.84 1.87 1.58
C LEU A 157 1.08 3.18 0.82
N ASP A 158 0.05 3.99 0.70
CA ASP A 158 0.13 5.31 0.07
C ASP A 158 0.23 6.38 1.15
N GLU A 159 1.45 6.95 1.34
CA GLU A 159 1.79 7.98 2.34
C GLU A 159 1.42 7.60 3.80
N PRO A 160 1.87 6.44 4.32
CA PRO A 160 1.39 5.92 5.61
C PRO A 160 1.78 6.75 6.83
N THR A 161 2.75 7.64 6.71
CA THR A 161 3.24 8.51 7.81
C THR A 161 2.74 9.95 7.69
N ASN A 162 1.95 10.25 6.66
CA ASN A 162 1.45 11.60 6.43
C ASN A 162 0.55 12.07 7.59
N GLN A 163 0.71 13.33 8.00
CA GLN A 163 -0.05 13.98 9.10
C GLN A 163 0.11 13.32 10.48
N LEU A 164 1.06 12.42 10.67
CA LEU A 164 1.37 11.82 11.96
C LEU A 164 2.43 12.66 12.70
N ASP A 165 2.28 12.77 14.02
CA ASP A 165 3.34 13.29 14.87
C ASP A 165 4.55 12.33 14.90
N LEU A 166 5.68 12.79 15.41
CA LEU A 166 6.94 12.04 15.42
C LEU A 166 6.83 10.67 16.12
N LYS A 167 6.05 10.59 17.20
CA LYS A 167 5.85 9.35 17.96
C LYS A 167 5.07 8.31 17.13
N ASN A 168 3.95 8.74 16.56
CA ASN A 168 3.10 7.90 15.73
C ASN A 168 3.78 7.51 14.43
N ARG A 169 4.54 8.43 13.82
CA ARG A 169 5.38 8.16 12.66
C ARG A 169 6.38 7.04 12.94
N ALA A 170 7.18 7.16 14.01
CA ALA A 170 8.13 6.11 14.40
C ALA A 170 7.46 4.77 14.74
N LEU A 171 6.21 4.79 15.22
CA LEU A 171 5.42 3.58 15.44
C LEU A 171 5.07 2.90 14.11
N ILE A 172 4.57 3.65 13.13
CA ILE A 172 4.23 3.11 11.81
C ILE A 172 5.47 2.61 11.06
N GLU A 173 6.58 3.36 11.11
CA GLU A 173 7.87 2.95 10.52
C GLU A 173 8.31 1.58 11.05
N ARG A 174 8.33 1.41 12.39
CA ARG A 174 8.67 0.13 13.01
C ARG A 174 7.68 -0.98 12.65
N THR A 175 6.39 -0.66 12.59
CA THR A 175 5.35 -1.60 12.19
C THR A 175 5.60 -2.10 10.77
N VAL A 176 5.80 -1.20 9.81
CA VAL A 176 6.07 -1.52 8.40
C VAL A 176 7.35 -2.34 8.24
N ALA A 177 8.43 -1.97 8.95
CA ALA A 177 9.69 -2.69 8.92
C ALA A 177 9.57 -4.14 9.44
N GLY A 178 8.71 -4.37 10.44
CA GLY A 178 8.49 -5.68 11.06
C GLY A 178 7.47 -6.59 10.35
N LEU A 179 6.83 -6.14 9.27
CA LEU A 179 5.86 -6.97 8.53
C LEU A 179 6.57 -8.13 7.81
N PRO A 180 6.08 -9.37 7.90
CA PRO A 180 6.58 -10.49 7.10
C PRO A 180 6.11 -10.43 5.64
N GLU A 181 5.01 -9.74 5.36
CA GLU A 181 4.47 -9.54 4.03
C GLU A 181 5.42 -8.70 3.17
N GLN A 182 5.37 -8.85 1.85
CA GLN A 182 6.02 -7.91 0.93
C GLN A 182 5.36 -6.53 1.07
N VAL A 183 6.15 -5.47 1.05
CA VAL A 183 5.63 -4.11 1.25
C VAL A 183 6.09 -3.19 0.14
N LEU A 184 5.14 -2.43 -0.43
CA LEU A 184 5.40 -1.30 -1.31
C LEU A 184 4.90 -0.02 -0.63
N VAL A 185 5.79 0.94 -0.41
CA VAL A 185 5.46 2.21 0.24
C VAL A 185 5.68 3.37 -0.72
N ILE A 186 4.62 4.13 -0.97
CA ILE A 186 4.72 5.45 -1.59
C ILE A 186 4.91 6.45 -0.46
N THR A 187 5.96 7.28 -0.51
CA THR A 187 6.19 8.26 0.55
C THR A 187 7.05 9.43 0.09
N HIS A 188 6.88 10.57 0.77
CA HIS A 188 7.80 11.71 0.72
C HIS A 188 8.83 11.66 1.86
N ASP A 189 8.68 10.70 2.77
CA ASP A 189 9.58 10.46 3.86
C ASP A 189 10.79 9.63 3.43
N LEU A 190 11.84 10.32 3.01
CA LEU A 190 13.04 9.66 2.52
C LEU A 190 13.78 8.88 3.62
N ALA A 191 13.60 9.24 4.90
CA ALA A 191 14.24 8.55 6.00
C ALA A 191 13.74 7.11 6.15
N LEU A 192 12.44 6.88 5.95
CA LEU A 192 11.83 5.55 5.96
C LEU A 192 12.47 4.61 4.94
N LEU A 193 12.90 5.13 3.79
CA LEU A 193 13.34 4.33 2.65
C LEU A 193 14.76 3.77 2.78
N TYR A 194 15.59 4.25 3.70
CA TYR A 194 16.98 3.76 3.84
C TYR A 194 17.05 2.26 4.25
N GLY A 195 15.98 1.72 4.84
CA GLY A 195 15.87 0.30 5.19
C GLY A 195 15.22 -0.57 4.11
N PHE A 196 14.95 -0.02 2.92
CA PHE A 196 14.30 -0.73 1.83
C PHE A 196 15.32 -1.41 0.89
N ASP A 197 14.86 -2.37 0.10
CA ASP A 197 15.72 -3.11 -0.83
C ASP A 197 15.89 -2.38 -2.16
N ARG A 198 14.82 -1.68 -2.60
CA ARG A 198 14.74 -1.01 -3.91
C ARG A 198 13.85 0.22 -3.80
N VAL A 199 14.21 1.29 -4.51
CA VAL A 199 13.44 2.53 -4.56
C VAL A 199 13.25 2.96 -6.01
N LEU A 200 11.98 3.21 -6.36
CA LEU A 200 11.55 3.70 -7.65
C LEU A 200 11.31 5.21 -7.59
N VAL A 201 11.85 5.95 -8.53
CA VAL A 201 11.63 7.40 -8.64
C VAL A 201 10.73 7.69 -9.84
N PHE A 202 9.58 8.29 -9.59
CA PHE A 202 8.65 8.68 -10.65
C PHE A 202 8.71 10.19 -10.90
N HIS A 203 8.76 10.55 -12.19
CA HIS A 203 8.69 11.95 -12.65
C HIS A 203 7.83 12.00 -13.91
N GLU A 204 6.83 12.91 -13.94
CA GLU A 204 5.94 13.14 -15.09
C GLU A 204 5.36 11.85 -15.72
N GLY A 205 4.88 10.94 -14.88
CA GLY A 205 4.30 9.67 -15.31
C GLY A 205 5.30 8.65 -15.85
N ARG A 206 6.59 8.81 -15.62
CA ARG A 206 7.68 7.91 -16.07
C ARG A 206 8.50 7.44 -14.88
N LEU A 207 9.06 6.25 -15.01
CA LEU A 207 10.12 5.76 -14.12
C LEU A 207 11.42 6.50 -14.48
N ALA A 208 11.85 7.40 -13.62
CA ALA A 208 13.02 8.25 -13.83
C ALA A 208 14.30 7.61 -13.25
N ALA A 209 14.18 6.87 -12.14
CA ALA A 209 15.27 6.08 -11.59
C ALA A 209 14.72 4.83 -10.88
N ASP A 210 15.54 3.80 -10.81
CA ASP A 210 15.22 2.50 -10.23
C ASP A 210 16.52 1.91 -9.69
N ASP A 211 16.72 2.00 -8.37
CA ASP A 211 18.01 1.68 -7.76
C ASP A 211 17.86 1.36 -6.26
N ARG A 212 19.00 1.12 -5.61
CA ARG A 212 19.09 1.06 -4.15
C ARG A 212 18.74 2.41 -3.53
N PRO A 213 18.30 2.44 -2.26
CA PRO A 213 17.79 3.65 -1.62
C PRO A 213 18.68 4.88 -1.75
N ALA A 214 20.00 4.75 -1.50
CA ALA A 214 20.89 5.90 -1.50
C ALA A 214 20.99 6.58 -2.88
N GLU A 215 21.11 5.78 -3.94
CA GLU A 215 21.23 6.21 -5.32
C GLU A 215 19.89 6.81 -5.82
N ALA A 216 18.78 6.13 -5.57
CA ALA A 216 17.46 6.58 -5.94
C ALA A 216 17.06 7.89 -5.22
N ILE A 217 17.36 8.01 -3.92
CA ILE A 217 17.10 9.24 -3.15
C ILE A 217 17.91 10.40 -3.69
N ARG A 218 19.17 10.18 -4.11
CA ARG A 218 20.01 11.21 -4.74
C ARG A 218 19.36 11.68 -6.05
N ALA A 219 19.01 10.74 -6.95
CA ALA A 219 18.34 11.06 -8.20
C ALA A 219 17.02 11.83 -7.98
N TYR A 220 16.22 11.43 -6.98
CA TYR A 220 15.00 12.14 -6.62
C TYR A 220 15.27 13.59 -6.18
N ARG A 221 16.30 13.82 -5.36
CA ARG A 221 16.67 15.18 -4.90
C ARG A 221 17.09 16.07 -6.05
N GLU A 222 17.81 15.54 -7.04
CA GLU A 222 18.20 16.28 -8.25
C GLU A 222 16.95 16.69 -9.05
N ILE A 223 16.00 15.77 -9.25
CA ILE A 223 14.73 16.05 -9.95
C ILE A 223 13.89 17.07 -9.17
N ALA A 224 13.85 16.99 -7.85
CA ALA A 224 13.04 17.88 -7.02
C ALA A 224 13.63 19.29 -6.86
N ALA A 225 14.90 19.49 -7.21
CA ALA A 225 15.60 20.78 -7.17
C ALA A 225 15.47 21.59 -8.47
N CYS A 226 14.99 20.98 -9.57
CA CYS A 226 14.75 21.62 -10.86
C CYS A 226 13.35 22.22 -10.94
#